data_9b38d287d62ba19178abe49f825db4d0
#
_entry.id   9b38d287d62ba19178abe49f825db4d0
#
_cell.length_a   1.000
_cell.length_b   1.000
_cell.length_c   1.000
_cell.angle_alpha   90.00
_cell.angle_beta   90.00
_cell.angle_gamma   90.00
#
_symmetry.space_group_name_H-M   'P 1'
#
loop_
_entity.id
_entity.type
_entity.pdbx_description
1 polymer ?
#
loop_
_entity_poly.entity_id
_entity_poly.type
_entity_poly.pdbx_seq_one_letter_code
_entity_poly.pdbx_strand_id
1 'polypeptide(L)'
;MLTARQRVLVYLRKQRNASSVQIGRALKISAASIRHHLSILITDGRVVLIGETRNKRRGRPVKIYRLSEKLLGDNLSLLSSILLNSRNKNLSNSKKQSSLKSIAVELADQIGRPNHNDPITRRLTNLLEKLNEMHYQSRWEAGAEGPRILFAHCPYAAIIDKHPELCQMDGFLLGEEIGADAHQLAKIDQKPGGITHCIFRFT
;
A
#
# COMPACT_ATOMS: atom_id res chain seq x y z
N MET A 1 14.81 27.21 1.12
CA MET A 1 15.03 26.96 2.57
C MET A 1 14.14 25.83 3.05
N LEU A 2 14.65 24.92 3.92
CA LEU A 2 13.83 23.88 4.53
C LEU A 2 12.96 24.47 5.64
N THR A 3 11.68 24.08 5.67
CA THR A 3 10.76 24.43 6.75
C THR A 3 11.19 23.78 8.07
N ALA A 4 10.68 24.27 9.21
CA ALA A 4 10.98 23.67 10.51
C ALA A 4 10.60 22.19 10.57
N ARG A 5 9.46 21.79 10.01
CA ARG A 5 9.02 20.39 9.91
C ARG A 5 9.96 19.53 9.08
N GLN A 6 10.40 20.02 7.93
CA GLN A 6 11.40 19.32 7.11
C GLN A 6 12.72 19.12 7.84
N ARG A 7 13.19 20.14 8.60
CA ARG A 7 14.41 20.04 9.43
C ARG A 7 14.27 18.97 10.52
N VAL A 8 13.09 18.85 11.16
CA VAL A 8 12.80 17.79 12.13
C VAL A 8 12.90 16.40 11.48
N LEU A 9 12.29 16.22 10.30
CA LEU A 9 12.36 14.94 9.57
C LEU A 9 13.80 14.58 9.18
N VAL A 10 14.58 15.54 8.67
CA VAL A 10 16.01 15.33 8.34
C VAL A 10 16.80 14.94 9.58
N TYR A 11 16.57 15.61 10.71
CA TYR A 11 17.22 15.27 11.96
C TYR A 11 16.89 13.85 12.43
N LEU A 12 15.61 13.48 12.45
CA LEU A 12 15.17 12.14 12.83
C LEU A 12 15.69 11.06 11.88
N ARG A 13 15.82 11.35 10.59
CA ARG A 13 16.45 10.41 9.62
C ARG A 13 17.89 10.10 10.00
N LYS A 14 18.64 11.12 10.43
CA LYS A 14 20.05 10.98 10.81
C LYS A 14 20.24 10.30 12.19
N GLN A 15 19.41 10.63 13.16
CA GLN A 15 19.56 10.17 14.55
C GLN A 15 18.74 8.90 14.87
N ARG A 16 17.92 8.40 13.92
CA ARG A 16 16.99 7.29 14.09
C ARG A 16 15.86 7.57 15.10
N ASN A 17 16.18 8.03 16.31
CA ASN A 17 15.20 8.40 17.33
C ASN A 17 15.68 9.61 18.13
N ALA A 18 14.76 10.41 18.66
CA ALA A 18 15.09 11.55 19.52
C ALA A 18 13.87 12.05 20.31
N SER A 19 14.13 12.74 21.41
CA SER A 19 13.13 13.51 22.14
C SER A 19 12.97 14.92 21.59
N SER A 20 11.83 15.57 21.91
CA SER A 20 11.60 16.97 21.52
C SER A 20 12.69 17.93 22.05
N VAL A 21 13.28 17.62 23.21
CA VAL A 21 14.37 18.42 23.80
C VAL A 21 15.66 18.26 22.99
N GLN A 22 16.01 17.04 22.60
CA GLN A 22 17.20 16.78 21.76
C GLN A 22 17.08 17.46 20.39
N ILE A 23 15.91 17.31 19.74
CA ILE A 23 15.64 17.95 18.45
C ILE A 23 15.71 19.47 18.59
N GLY A 24 15.05 20.05 19.62
CA GLY A 24 15.03 21.48 19.84
C GLY A 24 16.44 22.07 20.05
N ARG A 25 17.25 21.40 20.85
CA ARG A 25 18.65 21.78 21.08
C ARG A 25 19.47 21.75 19.77
N ALA A 26 19.33 20.68 19.00
CA ALA A 26 20.08 20.52 17.75
C ALA A 26 19.66 21.52 16.67
N LEU A 27 18.37 21.83 16.56
CA LEU A 27 17.82 22.72 15.55
C LEU A 27 17.77 24.20 15.99
N LYS A 28 18.13 24.50 17.25
CA LYS A 28 18.00 25.82 17.88
C LYS A 28 16.55 26.34 17.86
N ILE A 29 15.60 25.47 18.16
CA ILE A 29 14.16 25.73 18.25
C ILE A 29 13.68 25.31 19.63
N SER A 30 12.72 26.05 20.21
CA SER A 30 12.16 25.70 21.53
C SER A 30 11.54 24.30 21.54
N ALA A 31 11.68 23.58 22.66
CA ALA A 31 11.09 22.24 22.79
C ALA A 31 9.53 22.28 22.67
N ALA A 32 8.91 23.42 23.00
CA ALA A 32 7.47 23.62 22.82
C ALA A 32 7.09 23.67 21.34
N SER A 33 7.80 24.46 20.52
CA SER A 33 7.60 24.49 19.06
C SER A 33 7.88 23.13 18.41
N ILE A 34 8.93 22.42 18.87
CA ILE A 34 9.20 21.08 18.37
C ILE A 34 8.05 20.12 18.70
N ARG A 35 7.48 20.15 19.92
CA ARG A 35 6.31 19.32 20.25
C ARG A 35 5.11 19.62 19.35
N HIS A 36 4.87 20.89 19.04
CA HIS A 36 3.82 21.27 18.09
C HIS A 36 4.11 20.70 16.70
N HIS A 37 5.32 20.83 16.18
CA HIS A 37 5.69 20.24 14.87
C HIS A 37 5.59 18.72 14.88
N LEU A 38 6.03 18.04 15.95
CA LEU A 38 5.92 16.60 16.10
C LEU A 38 4.46 16.14 16.16
N SER A 39 3.55 16.87 16.81
CA SER A 39 2.11 16.50 16.82
C SER A 39 1.52 16.50 15.42
N ILE A 40 1.82 17.52 14.61
CA ILE A 40 1.39 17.58 13.21
C ILE A 40 1.99 16.40 12.40
N LEU A 41 3.29 16.14 12.54
CA LEU A 41 3.96 15.06 11.82
C LEU A 41 3.47 13.66 12.23
N ILE A 42 2.97 13.50 13.46
CA ILE A 42 2.31 12.27 13.92
C ILE A 42 0.93 12.14 13.26
N THR A 43 0.14 13.19 13.26
CA THR A 43 -1.17 13.21 12.57
C THR A 43 -1.02 12.92 11.07
N ASP A 44 0.04 13.45 10.44
CA ASP A 44 0.39 13.17 9.03
C ASP A 44 0.94 11.74 8.82
N GLY A 45 1.11 10.94 9.87
CA GLY A 45 1.67 9.58 9.79
C GLY A 45 3.16 9.52 9.42
N ARG A 46 3.89 10.64 9.49
CA ARG A 46 5.33 10.73 9.14
C ARG A 46 6.27 10.40 10.28
N VAL A 47 5.81 10.61 11.51
CA VAL A 47 6.55 10.37 12.76
C VAL A 47 5.70 9.51 13.67
N VAL A 48 6.32 8.62 14.42
CA VAL A 48 5.67 7.80 15.44
C VAL A 48 6.31 8.00 16.80
N LEU A 49 5.48 7.92 17.84
CA LEU A 49 5.93 7.83 19.24
C LEU A 49 6.30 6.38 19.52
N ILE A 50 7.55 6.12 19.87
CA ILE A 50 8.05 4.76 20.13
C ILE A 50 8.13 4.40 21.61
N GLY A 51 7.92 5.40 22.48
CA GLY A 51 7.95 5.16 23.92
C GLY A 51 8.28 6.41 24.72
N GLU A 52 8.41 6.20 26.02
CA GLU A 52 8.79 7.24 26.97
C GLU A 52 9.97 6.75 27.81
N THR A 53 10.95 7.63 28.00
CA THR A 53 12.09 7.35 28.88
C THR A 53 11.90 8.07 30.21
N ARG A 54 11.92 7.34 31.32
CA ARG A 54 11.93 7.94 32.68
C ARG A 54 13.36 8.32 33.03
N ASN A 55 13.59 9.60 33.30
CA ASN A 55 14.85 10.01 33.90
C ASN A 55 14.90 9.48 35.34
N LYS A 56 16.10 9.03 35.80
CA LYS A 56 16.33 8.59 37.16
C LYS A 56 16.04 9.69 38.21
N ARG A 57 15.92 10.95 37.81
CA ARG A 57 15.52 12.10 38.65
C ARG A 57 14.02 12.37 38.51
N ARG A 58 13.35 12.86 39.58
CA ARG A 58 11.94 13.28 39.55
C ARG A 58 11.71 14.23 38.39
N GLY A 59 10.84 13.82 37.44
CA GLY A 59 10.47 14.62 36.26
C GLY A 59 9.48 13.88 35.40
N ARG A 60 8.78 14.63 34.51
CA ARG A 60 7.83 14.06 33.56
C ARG A 60 8.56 13.14 32.56
N PRO A 61 8.01 11.97 32.25
CA PRO A 61 8.58 11.08 31.24
C PRO A 61 8.82 11.80 29.90
N VAL A 62 9.96 11.50 29.29
CA VAL A 62 10.38 12.12 28.03
C VAL A 62 9.96 11.23 26.85
N LYS A 63 9.08 11.74 26.01
CA LYS A 63 8.61 11.07 24.78
C LYS A 63 9.73 10.96 23.75
N ILE A 64 9.88 9.78 23.17
CA ILE A 64 10.85 9.47 22.12
C ILE A 64 10.11 9.25 20.80
N TYR A 65 10.61 9.88 19.75
CA TYR A 65 10.01 9.92 18.42
C TYR A 65 10.98 9.35 17.39
N ARG A 66 10.44 8.70 16.36
CA ARG A 66 11.18 8.29 15.15
C ARG A 66 10.37 8.55 13.89
N LEU A 67 11.01 8.45 12.75
CA LEU A 67 10.29 8.44 11.48
C LEU A 67 9.41 7.18 11.39
N SER A 68 8.24 7.30 10.77
CA SER A 68 7.43 6.13 10.44
C SER A 68 8.14 5.26 9.39
N GLU A 69 7.87 3.96 9.41
CA GLU A 69 8.42 3.01 8.42
C GLU A 69 8.05 3.43 6.99
N LYS A 70 6.83 3.95 6.79
CA LYS A 70 6.37 4.47 5.49
C LYS A 70 7.28 5.56 4.92
N LEU A 71 7.88 6.39 5.78
CA LEU A 71 8.76 7.48 5.35
C LEU A 71 10.23 7.05 5.23
N LEU A 72 10.64 6.00 5.91
CA LEU A 72 11.98 5.43 5.78
C LEU A 72 12.18 4.77 4.42
N GLY A 73 11.10 4.27 3.84
CA GLY A 73 11.10 3.44 2.64
C GLY A 73 11.50 1.99 2.97
N ASP A 74 11.33 1.13 2.01
CA ASP A 74 11.68 -0.28 2.10
C ASP A 74 12.26 -0.78 0.76
N ASN A 75 12.75 -1.99 0.76
CA ASN A 75 13.25 -2.69 -0.43
C ASN A 75 12.24 -3.70 -0.99
N LEU A 76 10.97 -3.65 -0.54
CA LEU A 76 9.98 -4.67 -0.91
C LEU A 76 9.73 -4.71 -2.41
N SER A 77 9.64 -3.55 -3.07
CA SER A 77 9.47 -3.48 -4.52
C SER A 77 10.66 -4.09 -5.28
N LEU A 78 11.90 -3.82 -4.84
CA LEU A 78 13.09 -4.42 -5.42
C LEU A 78 13.13 -5.93 -5.17
N LEU A 79 12.90 -6.37 -3.95
CA LEU A 79 12.86 -7.78 -3.57
C LEU A 79 11.78 -8.52 -4.35
N SER A 80 10.56 -7.99 -4.40
CA SER A 80 9.44 -8.58 -5.14
C SER A 80 9.76 -8.72 -6.63
N SER A 81 10.37 -7.69 -7.25
CA SER A 81 10.81 -7.76 -8.64
C SER A 81 11.85 -8.85 -8.86
N ILE A 82 12.83 -9.00 -7.97
CA ILE A 82 13.84 -10.07 -8.05
C ILE A 82 13.19 -11.45 -7.90
N LEU A 83 12.27 -11.62 -6.95
CA LEU A 83 11.57 -12.88 -6.72
C LEU A 83 10.71 -13.29 -7.92
N LEU A 84 9.96 -12.34 -8.50
CA LEU A 84 9.17 -12.58 -9.72
C LEU A 84 10.06 -12.97 -10.89
N ASN A 85 11.15 -12.26 -11.12
CA ASN A 85 12.12 -12.60 -12.17
C ASN A 85 12.75 -13.99 -11.95
N SER A 86 13.16 -14.29 -10.72
CA SER A 86 13.74 -15.59 -10.37
C SER A 86 12.75 -16.73 -10.56
N ARG A 87 11.49 -16.53 -10.13
CA ARG A 87 10.41 -17.51 -10.30
C ARG A 87 10.08 -17.75 -11.78
N ASN A 88 10.06 -16.69 -12.58
CA ASN A 88 9.71 -16.75 -14.00
C ASN A 88 10.87 -17.19 -14.92
N LYS A 89 12.10 -17.26 -14.38
CA LYS A 89 13.28 -17.65 -15.14
C LYS A 89 13.11 -19.09 -15.67
N ASN A 90 13.30 -19.24 -16.97
CA ASN A 90 13.20 -20.55 -17.65
C ASN A 90 11.80 -21.20 -17.67
N LEU A 91 10.74 -20.47 -17.35
CA LEU A 91 9.37 -20.97 -17.48
C LEU A 91 8.80 -20.67 -18.87
N SER A 92 8.06 -21.62 -19.44
CA SER A 92 7.19 -21.39 -20.60
C SER A 92 6.04 -20.44 -20.23
N ASN A 93 5.41 -19.81 -21.23
CA ASN A 93 4.29 -18.89 -20.99
C ASN A 93 3.13 -19.56 -20.23
N SER A 94 2.79 -20.81 -20.55
CA SER A 94 1.75 -21.56 -19.85
C SER A 94 2.10 -21.79 -18.35
N LYS A 95 3.35 -22.13 -18.05
CA LYS A 95 3.82 -22.28 -16.65
C LYS A 95 3.84 -20.96 -15.91
N LYS A 96 4.16 -19.83 -16.58
CA LYS A 96 4.08 -18.50 -15.97
C LYS A 96 2.64 -18.14 -15.59
N GLN A 97 1.69 -18.40 -16.48
CA GLN A 97 0.26 -18.17 -16.18
C GLN A 97 -0.23 -19.05 -15.04
N SER A 98 0.09 -20.35 -15.03
CA SER A 98 -0.24 -21.24 -13.90
C SER A 98 0.35 -20.75 -12.59
N SER A 99 1.59 -20.24 -12.62
CA SER A 99 2.26 -19.67 -11.46
C SER A 99 1.56 -18.41 -10.93
N LEU A 100 1.12 -17.51 -11.83
CA LEU A 100 0.35 -16.32 -11.46
C LEU A 100 -1.03 -16.68 -10.90
N LYS A 101 -1.70 -17.66 -11.50
CA LYS A 101 -2.97 -18.18 -10.99
C LYS A 101 -2.81 -18.77 -9.58
N SER A 102 -1.75 -19.53 -9.32
CA SER A 102 -1.44 -20.03 -7.97
C SER A 102 -1.28 -18.91 -6.94
N ILE A 103 -0.57 -17.82 -7.30
CA ILE A 103 -0.43 -16.66 -6.40
C ILE A 103 -1.81 -16.00 -6.17
N ALA A 104 -2.63 -15.87 -7.21
CA ALA A 104 -3.96 -15.27 -7.09
C ALA A 104 -4.87 -16.08 -6.16
N VAL A 105 -4.82 -17.43 -6.25
CA VAL A 105 -5.55 -18.33 -5.34
C VAL A 105 -5.06 -18.17 -3.91
N GLU A 106 -3.74 -18.13 -3.68
CA GLU A 106 -3.18 -17.91 -2.34
C GLU A 106 -3.59 -16.54 -1.77
N LEU A 107 -3.63 -15.48 -2.60
CA LEU A 107 -4.14 -14.17 -2.19
C LEU A 107 -5.63 -14.23 -1.84
N ALA A 108 -6.46 -14.90 -2.65
CA ALA A 108 -7.88 -15.10 -2.37
C ALA A 108 -8.10 -15.83 -1.04
N ASP A 109 -7.30 -16.85 -0.75
CA ASP A 109 -7.36 -17.57 0.54
C ASP A 109 -7.01 -16.67 1.73
N GLN A 110 -6.02 -15.78 1.59
CA GLN A 110 -5.63 -14.84 2.65
C GLN A 110 -6.67 -13.78 2.94
N ILE A 111 -7.35 -13.28 1.92
CA ILE A 111 -8.42 -12.29 2.09
C ILE A 111 -9.78 -12.92 2.46
N GLY A 112 -9.85 -14.25 2.48
CA GLY A 112 -11.03 -15.04 2.87
C GLY A 112 -11.99 -15.24 1.71
N ARG A 113 -12.28 -16.49 1.43
CA ARG A 113 -13.14 -16.89 0.29
C ARG A 113 -14.56 -16.36 0.39
N PRO A 114 -15.20 -16.01 -0.73
CA PRO A 114 -16.58 -15.56 -0.74
C PRO A 114 -17.53 -16.73 -0.45
N ASN A 115 -18.68 -16.42 0.14
CA ASN A 115 -19.78 -17.36 0.15
C ASN A 115 -20.49 -17.33 -1.20
N HIS A 116 -20.29 -18.36 -2.00
CA HIS A 116 -20.88 -18.45 -3.36
C HIS A 116 -22.40 -18.52 -3.38
N ASN A 117 -23.06 -18.80 -2.24
CA ASN A 117 -24.51 -18.77 -2.09
C ASN A 117 -25.06 -17.33 -1.92
N ASP A 118 -24.20 -16.35 -1.64
CA ASP A 118 -24.64 -14.95 -1.53
C ASP A 118 -24.98 -14.37 -2.92
N PRO A 119 -25.97 -13.45 -2.99
CA PRO A 119 -26.22 -12.67 -4.22
C PRO A 119 -24.97 -11.97 -4.73
N ILE A 120 -24.82 -11.86 -6.06
CA ILE A 120 -23.65 -11.27 -6.71
C ILE A 120 -23.32 -9.88 -6.17
N THR A 121 -24.33 -9.04 -5.90
CA THR A 121 -24.14 -7.69 -5.35
C THR A 121 -23.46 -7.70 -3.98
N ARG A 122 -23.85 -8.66 -3.12
CA ARG A 122 -23.25 -8.84 -1.78
C ARG A 122 -21.81 -9.33 -1.91
N ARG A 123 -21.56 -10.29 -2.79
CA ARG A 123 -20.20 -10.80 -3.06
C ARG A 123 -19.28 -9.68 -3.58
N LEU A 124 -19.77 -8.86 -4.52
CA LEU A 124 -19.04 -7.69 -5.02
C LEU A 124 -18.74 -6.69 -3.89
N THR A 125 -19.71 -6.36 -3.05
CA THR A 125 -19.50 -5.43 -1.93
C THR A 125 -18.44 -5.95 -0.95
N ASN A 126 -18.55 -7.21 -0.53
CA ASN A 126 -17.57 -7.82 0.37
C ASN A 126 -16.16 -7.87 -0.26
N LEU A 127 -16.08 -8.19 -1.55
CA LEU A 127 -14.81 -8.21 -2.27
C LEU A 127 -14.17 -6.81 -2.31
N LEU A 128 -14.96 -5.76 -2.57
CA LEU A 128 -14.43 -4.40 -2.60
C LEU A 128 -13.88 -3.93 -1.25
N GLU A 129 -14.51 -4.30 -0.14
CA GLU A 129 -13.97 -4.00 1.19
C GLU A 129 -12.58 -4.59 1.35
N LYS A 130 -12.41 -5.87 1.03
CA LYS A 130 -11.12 -6.58 1.06
C LYS A 130 -10.08 -5.95 0.12
N LEU A 131 -10.45 -5.67 -1.12
CA LEU A 131 -9.56 -5.03 -2.10
C LEU A 131 -9.13 -3.63 -1.64
N ASN A 132 -10.01 -2.88 -0.97
CA ASN A 132 -9.67 -1.56 -0.45
C ASN A 132 -8.72 -1.63 0.75
N GLU A 133 -8.81 -2.67 1.58
CA GLU A 133 -7.79 -2.98 2.59
C GLU A 133 -6.43 -3.29 1.94
N MET A 134 -6.43 -3.91 0.75
CA MET A 134 -5.25 -4.15 -0.08
C MET A 134 -4.83 -2.94 -0.94
N HIS A 135 -5.38 -1.75 -0.69
CA HIS A 135 -5.04 -0.48 -1.32
C HIS A 135 -5.41 -0.32 -2.81
N TYR A 136 -6.39 -1.08 -3.35
CA TYR A 136 -6.82 -0.94 -4.75
C TYR A 136 -7.66 0.30 -5.02
N GLN A 137 -8.27 0.93 -4.01
CA GLN A 137 -9.26 2.00 -4.18
C GLN A 137 -10.33 1.57 -5.19
N SER A 138 -10.97 0.44 -4.89
CA SER A 138 -11.88 -0.24 -5.80
C SER A 138 -13.33 0.19 -5.61
N ARG A 139 -14.08 0.17 -6.70
CA ARG A 139 -15.55 0.25 -6.73
C ARG A 139 -16.10 -0.64 -7.84
N TRP A 140 -17.39 -0.96 -7.77
CA TRP A 140 -18.06 -1.63 -8.87
C TRP A 140 -19.15 -0.77 -9.48
N GLU A 141 -19.47 -1.03 -10.74
CA GLU A 141 -20.53 -0.37 -11.49
C GLU A 141 -21.35 -1.42 -12.25
N ALA A 142 -22.67 -1.20 -12.31
CA ALA A 142 -23.53 -1.98 -13.19
C ALA A 142 -23.25 -1.57 -14.64
N GLY A 143 -23.17 -2.55 -15.53
CA GLY A 143 -23.00 -2.33 -16.97
C GLY A 143 -23.99 -3.16 -17.78
N ALA A 144 -24.22 -2.77 -19.03
CA ALA A 144 -25.12 -3.49 -19.93
C ALA A 144 -24.72 -4.96 -20.16
N GLU A 145 -23.44 -5.25 -20.09
CA GLU A 145 -22.85 -6.59 -20.27
C GLU A 145 -22.43 -7.24 -18.94
N GLY A 146 -23.02 -6.83 -17.82
CA GLY A 146 -22.70 -7.32 -16.49
C GLY A 146 -21.93 -6.30 -15.62
N PRO A 147 -21.66 -6.65 -14.36
CA PRO A 147 -20.96 -5.78 -13.44
C PRO A 147 -19.49 -5.59 -13.85
N ARG A 148 -18.95 -4.41 -13.56
CA ARG A 148 -17.53 -4.06 -13.76
C ARG A 148 -16.91 -3.63 -12.45
N ILE A 149 -15.68 -4.04 -12.21
CA ILE A 149 -14.85 -3.54 -11.10
C ILE A 149 -13.84 -2.55 -11.66
N LEU A 150 -13.71 -1.42 -10.98
CA LEU A 150 -12.80 -0.34 -11.31
C LEU A 150 -11.79 -0.16 -10.19
N PHE A 151 -10.50 -0.10 -10.51
CA PHE A 151 -9.41 0.22 -9.59
C PHE A 151 -8.88 1.61 -9.90
N ALA A 152 -8.97 2.53 -8.94
CA ALA A 152 -8.41 3.87 -9.05
C ALA A 152 -6.92 3.93 -8.62
N HIS A 153 -6.40 2.86 -8.01
CA HIS A 153 -5.00 2.74 -7.61
C HIS A 153 -4.48 1.32 -7.90
N CYS A 154 -3.24 1.23 -8.35
CA CYS A 154 -2.54 -0.04 -8.53
C CYS A 154 -1.60 -0.28 -7.34
N PRO A 155 -1.83 -1.29 -6.49
CA PRO A 155 -0.96 -1.58 -5.35
C PRO A 155 0.46 -1.99 -5.78
N TYR A 156 0.62 -2.42 -7.03
CA TYR A 156 1.91 -2.80 -7.63
C TYR A 156 2.57 -1.68 -8.43
N ALA A 157 2.11 -0.43 -8.31
CA ALA A 157 2.59 0.70 -9.12
C ALA A 157 4.12 0.85 -9.17
N ALA A 158 4.81 0.48 -8.09
CA ALA A 158 6.27 0.55 -8.01
C ALA A 158 7.02 -0.45 -8.94
N ILE A 159 6.35 -1.53 -9.39
CA ILE A 159 6.97 -2.60 -10.18
C ILE A 159 6.19 -2.96 -11.46
N ILE A 160 4.99 -2.42 -11.65
CA ILE A 160 4.06 -2.82 -12.72
C ILE A 160 4.62 -2.61 -14.13
N ASP A 161 5.51 -1.64 -14.32
CA ASP A 161 6.15 -1.39 -15.63
C ASP A 161 7.14 -2.50 -16.01
N LYS A 162 7.75 -3.15 -15.00
CA LYS A 162 8.66 -4.29 -15.19
C LYS A 162 7.94 -5.63 -15.15
N HIS A 163 6.77 -5.69 -14.54
CA HIS A 163 5.98 -6.88 -14.28
C HIS A 163 4.50 -6.68 -14.68
N PRO A 164 4.22 -6.39 -15.97
CA PRO A 164 2.85 -6.18 -16.45
C PRO A 164 1.96 -7.42 -16.29
N GLU A 165 2.55 -8.60 -16.13
CA GLU A 165 1.84 -9.85 -15.83
C GLU A 165 1.04 -9.82 -14.54
N LEU A 166 1.34 -8.92 -13.60
CA LEU A 166 0.57 -8.74 -12.36
C LEU A 166 -0.86 -8.25 -12.64
N CYS A 167 -1.11 -7.59 -13.78
CA CYS A 167 -2.48 -7.28 -14.19
C CYS A 167 -3.29 -8.56 -14.53
N GLN A 168 -2.64 -9.60 -15.04
CA GLN A 168 -3.29 -10.90 -15.26
C GLN A 168 -3.59 -11.61 -13.94
N MET A 169 -2.68 -11.49 -12.97
CA MET A 169 -2.89 -12.00 -11.61
C MET A 169 -4.12 -11.37 -10.96
N ASP A 170 -4.31 -10.06 -11.11
CA ASP A 170 -5.53 -9.38 -10.64
C ASP A 170 -6.79 -9.97 -11.29
N GLY A 171 -6.76 -10.26 -12.59
CA GLY A 171 -7.85 -10.94 -13.29
C GLY A 171 -8.14 -12.32 -12.67
N PHE A 172 -7.12 -13.12 -12.40
CA PHE A 172 -7.29 -14.42 -11.76
C PHE A 172 -7.85 -14.28 -10.33
N LEU A 173 -7.35 -13.33 -9.53
CA LEU A 173 -7.86 -13.05 -8.20
C LEU A 173 -9.36 -12.70 -8.22
N LEU A 174 -9.75 -11.78 -9.10
CA LEU A 174 -11.14 -11.40 -9.27
C LEU A 174 -12.01 -12.57 -9.73
N GLY A 175 -11.48 -13.41 -10.63
CA GLY A 175 -12.17 -14.61 -11.10
C GLY A 175 -12.43 -15.62 -10.00
N GLU A 176 -11.44 -15.89 -9.14
CA GLU A 176 -11.59 -16.79 -7.98
C GLU A 176 -12.62 -16.26 -6.98
N GLU A 177 -12.63 -14.94 -6.72
CA GLU A 177 -13.55 -14.30 -5.77
C GLU A 177 -15.00 -14.22 -6.29
N ILE A 178 -15.17 -13.99 -7.58
CA ILE A 178 -16.51 -13.84 -8.18
C ILE A 178 -17.04 -15.18 -8.74
N GLY A 179 -16.16 -16.15 -9.03
CA GLY A 179 -16.54 -17.41 -9.66
C GLY A 179 -16.95 -17.24 -11.13
N ALA A 180 -16.35 -16.29 -11.83
CA ALA A 180 -16.55 -16.01 -13.25
C ALA A 180 -15.25 -15.45 -13.84
N ASP A 181 -14.99 -15.65 -15.12
CA ASP A 181 -13.75 -15.15 -15.74
C ASP A 181 -13.73 -13.62 -15.75
N ALA A 182 -12.62 -13.05 -15.28
CA ALA A 182 -12.43 -11.60 -15.24
C ALA A 182 -11.49 -11.13 -16.35
N HIS A 183 -12.00 -10.26 -17.21
CA HIS A 183 -11.26 -9.69 -18.36
C HIS A 183 -10.93 -8.22 -18.13
N GLN A 184 -9.66 -7.86 -18.27
CA GLN A 184 -9.24 -6.46 -18.18
C GLN A 184 -9.61 -5.71 -19.47
N LEU A 185 -10.48 -4.69 -19.35
CA LEU A 185 -10.89 -3.82 -20.45
C LEU A 185 -10.01 -2.58 -20.60
N ALA A 186 -9.49 -2.07 -19.48
CA ALA A 186 -8.64 -0.88 -19.45
C ALA A 186 -7.60 -0.99 -18.35
N LYS A 187 -6.45 -0.32 -18.55
CA LYS A 187 -5.36 -0.23 -17.58
C LYS A 187 -5.10 1.25 -17.26
N ILE A 188 -4.83 1.56 -15.99
CA ILE A 188 -4.42 2.90 -15.56
C ILE A 188 -3.20 3.35 -16.37
N ASP A 189 -3.27 4.57 -16.92
CA ASP A 189 -2.16 5.27 -17.51
C ASP A 189 -1.74 6.42 -16.59
N GLN A 190 -0.45 6.50 -16.26
CA GLN A 190 0.10 7.56 -15.42
C GLN A 190 0.27 8.90 -16.16
N LYS A 191 0.01 8.94 -17.48
CA LYS A 191 0.13 10.17 -18.27
C LYS A 191 -1.03 11.13 -18.00
N PRO A 192 -0.79 12.45 -18.02
CA PRO A 192 -1.86 13.44 -17.92
C PRO A 192 -2.91 13.22 -19.02
N GLY A 193 -4.18 13.12 -18.65
CA GLY A 193 -5.30 12.86 -19.57
C GLY A 193 -5.45 11.39 -20.01
N GLY A 194 -4.65 10.47 -19.45
CA GLY A 194 -4.76 9.04 -19.69
C GLY A 194 -5.92 8.37 -18.94
N ILE A 195 -6.02 7.05 -19.10
CA ILE A 195 -7.03 6.21 -18.43
C ILE A 195 -6.79 6.24 -16.93
N THR A 196 -7.81 6.64 -16.16
CA THR A 196 -7.70 6.85 -14.71
C THR A 196 -7.97 5.61 -13.88
N HIS A 197 -8.45 4.51 -14.49
CA HIS A 197 -8.84 3.28 -13.79
C HIS A 197 -8.40 2.04 -14.55
N CYS A 198 -7.98 0.99 -13.84
CA CYS A 198 -8.07 -0.36 -14.38
C CYS A 198 -9.53 -0.81 -14.32
N ILE A 199 -10.04 -1.41 -15.39
CA ILE A 199 -11.44 -1.85 -15.50
C ILE A 199 -11.46 -3.34 -15.81
N PHE A 200 -12.17 -4.11 -15.02
CA PHE A 200 -12.39 -5.53 -15.22
C PHE A 200 -13.88 -5.82 -15.38
N ARG A 201 -14.21 -6.71 -16.32
CA ARG A 201 -15.56 -7.22 -16.58
C ARG A 201 -15.58 -8.72 -16.38
N PHE A 202 -16.71 -9.26 -15.95
CA PHE A 202 -16.93 -10.69 -15.74
C PHE A 202 -17.78 -11.26 -16.87
N THR A 203 -17.45 -12.50 -17.28
CA THR A 203 -18.19 -13.27 -18.29
C THR A 203 -18.54 -14.65 -17.75
#